data_e3689edc17801517ea40fb38fb2329ba
#
_entry.id   e3689edc17801517ea40fb38fb2329ba
#
_cell.length_a   1.000
_cell.length_b   1.000
_cell.length_c   1.000
_cell.angle_alpha   90.00
_cell.angle_beta   90.00
_cell.angle_gamma   90.00
#
_symmetry.space_group_name_H-M   'P 1'
#
loop_
_entity.id
_entity.type
_entity.pdbx_description
1 polymer ?
#
loop_
_entity_poly.entity_id
_entity_poly.type
_entity_poly.pdbx_seq_one_letter_code
_entity_poly.pdbx_strand_id
1 'polypeptide(L)' 'MSVYKMIHVVGTSPTSWEEAAKNAVESASKHLHDLRISEVEQLDMHLEDGKVVEYRARVHVSFRYKGE' A
#
# COMPACT_ATOMS: atom_id res chain seq x y z
N MET A 1 10.36 -22.18 12.34
CA MET A 1 10.18 -21.69 10.98
C MET A 1 9.06 -20.66 10.91
N SER A 2 9.23 -19.61 10.14
CA SER A 2 8.22 -18.58 10.02
C SER A 2 7.63 -18.57 8.63
N VAL A 3 6.34 -18.28 8.56
CA VAL A 3 5.63 -18.15 7.29
C VAL A 3 4.99 -16.78 7.24
N TYR A 4 5.11 -16.13 6.10
CA TYR A 4 4.56 -14.79 5.92
C TYR A 4 3.56 -14.82 4.79
N LYS A 5 2.57 -13.96 4.90
CA LYS A 5 1.62 -13.71 3.85
C LYS A 5 1.86 -12.34 3.28
N MET A 6 1.57 -12.17 2.02
CA MET A 6 1.70 -10.88 1.36
C MET A 6 0.41 -10.51 0.70
N ILE A 7 0.05 -9.25 0.80
CA ILE A 7 -1.11 -8.73 0.08
C ILE A 7 -0.71 -7.48 -0.67
N HIS A 8 -1.52 -7.15 -1.65
CA HIS A 8 -1.34 -5.93 -2.45
C HIS A 8 -2.43 -4.96 -2.08
N VAL A 9 -2.06 -3.70 -1.87
CA VAL A 9 -3.03 -2.65 -1.63
C VAL A 9 -2.64 -1.44 -2.47
N VAL A 10 -3.64 -0.63 -2.81
CA VAL A 10 -3.40 0.60 -3.55
C VAL A 10 -3.89 1.76 -2.69
N GLY A 11 -3.00 2.72 -2.47
CA GLY A 11 -3.38 3.93 -1.79
C GLY A 11 -3.37 5.10 -2.76
N THR A 12 -4.10 6.14 -2.42
CA THR A 12 -4.16 7.34 -3.24
C THR A 12 -3.95 8.56 -2.37
N SER A 13 -3.50 9.64 -3.01
CA SER A 13 -3.33 10.92 -2.34
C SER A 13 -3.37 12.02 -3.38
N PRO A 14 -4.00 13.15 -3.08
CA PRO A 14 -3.95 14.29 -4.00
C PRO A 14 -2.63 15.05 -3.96
N THR A 15 -1.73 14.73 -3.02
CA THR A 15 -0.53 15.53 -2.81
C THR A 15 0.78 14.83 -3.15
N SER A 16 0.92 13.53 -2.89
CA SER A 16 2.20 12.89 -3.14
C SER A 16 2.09 11.38 -3.18
N TRP A 17 3.08 10.74 -3.81
CA TRP A 17 3.18 9.29 -3.81
C TRP A 17 3.53 8.75 -2.43
N GLU A 18 4.38 9.47 -1.69
CA GLU A 18 4.73 9.05 -0.34
C GLU A 18 3.49 8.95 0.53
N GLU A 19 2.62 9.96 0.43
CA GLU A 19 1.38 9.94 1.20
C GLU A 19 0.45 8.83 0.71
N ALA A 20 0.41 8.61 -0.60
CA ALA A 20 -0.41 7.53 -1.15
C ALA A 20 0.03 6.18 -0.59
N ALA A 21 1.34 5.93 -0.57
CA ALA A 21 1.87 4.68 -0.05
C ALA A 21 1.60 4.55 1.45
N LYS A 22 1.80 5.63 2.19
CA LYS A 22 1.54 5.62 3.62
C LYS A 22 0.08 5.34 3.91
N ASN A 23 -0.83 5.97 3.15
CA ASN A 23 -2.27 5.74 3.32
C ASN A 23 -2.62 4.27 3.10
N ALA A 24 -2.01 3.65 2.08
CA ALA A 24 -2.26 2.24 1.81
C ALA A 24 -1.86 1.37 2.99
N VAL A 25 -0.65 1.59 3.50
CA VAL A 25 -0.11 0.77 4.59
C VAL A 25 -0.90 0.98 5.87
N GLU A 26 -1.20 2.23 6.19
CA GLU A 26 -1.90 2.52 7.44
C GLU A 26 -3.33 2.01 7.40
N SER A 27 -3.96 2.04 6.24
CA SER A 27 -5.29 1.47 6.10
C SER A 27 -5.26 -0.05 6.28
N ALA A 28 -4.27 -0.70 5.69
CA ALA A 28 -4.12 -2.15 5.83
C ALA A 28 -3.87 -2.53 7.28
N SER A 29 -3.12 -1.72 8.01
CA SER A 29 -2.77 -2.03 9.39
C SER A 29 -3.96 -2.00 10.33
N LYS A 30 -5.07 -1.41 9.91
CA LYS A 30 -6.28 -1.42 10.73
C LYS A 30 -6.93 -2.79 10.81
N HIS A 31 -6.64 -3.65 9.84
CA HIS A 31 -7.26 -4.96 9.74
C HIS A 31 -6.29 -6.11 9.87
N LEU A 32 -5.00 -5.83 9.76
CA LEU A 32 -3.98 -6.86 9.80
C LEU A 32 -2.99 -6.55 10.91
N HIS A 33 -2.46 -7.59 11.51
CA HIS A 33 -1.50 -7.45 12.60
C HIS A 33 -0.11 -7.82 12.11
N ASP A 34 0.89 -7.31 12.81
CA ASP A 34 2.30 -7.66 12.55
C ASP A 34 2.76 -7.32 11.15
N LEU A 35 2.30 -6.19 10.61
CA LEU A 35 2.87 -5.69 9.38
C LEU A 35 4.29 -5.24 9.66
N ARG A 36 5.22 -5.70 8.86
CA ARG A 36 6.65 -5.45 9.11
C ARG A 36 7.32 -4.72 7.97
N ILE A 37 7.02 -5.14 6.75
CA ILE A 37 7.69 -4.60 5.59
C ILE A 37 6.64 -4.25 4.57
N SER A 38 6.82 -3.10 3.97
CA SER A 38 5.98 -2.65 2.89
C SER A 38 6.90 -2.25 1.75
N GLU A 39 6.60 -2.74 0.57
CA GLU A 39 7.42 -2.47 -0.60
C GLU A 39 6.56 -1.77 -1.65
N VAL A 40 7.02 -0.64 -2.13
CA VAL A 40 6.30 0.06 -3.19
C VAL A 40 6.60 -0.66 -4.50
N GLU A 41 5.54 -1.11 -5.14
CA GLU A 41 5.64 -1.91 -6.34
C GLU A 41 5.51 -1.07 -7.58
N GLN A 42 4.60 -0.12 -7.56
CA GLN A 42 4.30 0.68 -8.74
C GLN A 42 3.70 2.01 -8.33
N LEU A 43 4.10 3.05 -9.03
CA LEU A 43 3.56 4.40 -8.83
C LEU A 43 2.90 4.83 -10.12
N ASP A 44 1.70 5.40 -10.01
CA ASP A 44 1.03 5.94 -11.18
C ASP A 44 0.18 7.13 -10.76
N MET A 45 -0.54 7.69 -11.72
CA MET A 45 -1.35 8.89 -11.48
C MET A 45 -2.68 8.73 -12.19
N HIS A 46 -3.71 9.21 -11.55
CA HIS A 46 -5.03 9.28 -12.16
C HIS A 46 -5.18 10.65 -12.80
N LEU A 47 -5.54 10.67 -14.07
CA LEU A 47 -5.66 11.89 -14.86
C LEU A 47 -7.11 12.12 -15.26
N GLU A 48 -7.50 13.40 -15.26
CA GLU A 48 -8.77 13.80 -15.81
C GLU A 48 -8.53 15.06 -16.64
N ASP A 49 -8.97 15.04 -17.89
CA ASP A 49 -8.77 16.15 -18.83
C ASP A 49 -7.30 16.57 -18.89
N GLY A 50 -6.40 15.59 -18.88
CA GLY A 50 -4.97 15.85 -19.00
C GLY A 50 -4.33 16.40 -17.74
N LYS A 51 -5.04 16.43 -16.64
CA LYS A 51 -4.48 16.93 -15.38
C LYS A 51 -4.43 15.83 -14.33
N VAL A 52 -3.40 15.88 -13.51
CA VAL A 52 -3.25 14.91 -12.43
C VAL A 52 -4.29 15.22 -11.36
N VAL A 53 -5.12 14.25 -11.05
CA VAL A 53 -6.12 14.37 -10.00
C VAL A 53 -5.62 13.78 -8.69
N GLU A 54 -4.90 12.67 -8.80
CA GLU A 54 -4.36 12.04 -7.60
C GLU A 54 -3.18 11.15 -7.98
N TYR A 55 -2.32 10.93 -7.00
CA TYR A 55 -1.20 10.02 -7.09
C TYR A 55 -1.63 8.69 -6.49
N ARG A 56 -1.15 7.59 -7.07
CA ARG A 56 -1.50 6.25 -6.61
C ARG A 56 -0.24 5.45 -6.38
N ALA A 57 -0.22 4.68 -5.32
CA ALA A 57 0.89 3.79 -5.03
C ALA A 57 0.35 2.40 -4.78
N ARG A 58 0.91 1.43 -5.51
CA ARG A 58 0.62 0.02 -5.26
C ARG A 58 1.72 -0.52 -4.38
N VAL A 59 1.34 -1.08 -3.25
CA VAL A 59 2.31 -1.61 -2.30
C VAL A 59 1.98 -3.05 -1.96
N HIS A 60 3.02 -3.82 -1.75
CA HIS A 60 2.94 -5.13 -1.11
C HIS A 60 3.12 -4.91 0.38
N VAL A 61 2.33 -5.54 1.19
CA VAL A 61 2.64 -5.58 2.62
C VAL A 61 2.75 -7.04 3.02
N SER A 62 3.72 -7.32 3.87
CA SER A 62 3.91 -8.67 4.38
C SER A 62 3.61 -8.67 5.87
N PHE A 63 3.02 -9.74 6.33
CA PHE A 63 2.74 -9.91 7.74
C PHE A 63 2.92 -11.37 8.09
N ARG A 64 3.20 -11.59 9.36
CA ARG A 64 3.48 -12.94 9.82
C ARG A 64 2.19 -13.74 9.82
N TYR A 65 2.24 -14.89 9.18
CA TYR A 65 1.09 -15.76 9.11
C TYR A 65 1.00 -16.59 10.38
N LYS A 66 -0.13 -16.54 11.03
CA LYS A 66 -0.31 -17.23 12.29
C LYS A 66 -1.31 -18.36 12.20
N GLY A 67 -1.62 -18.79 11.02
CA GLY A 67 -2.62 -19.83 10.80
C GLY A 67 -2.12 -21.20 11.17
N GLU A 68 -0.96 -21.26 11.74
CA GLU A 68 -0.41 -22.55 12.15
C GLU A 68 -0.56 -22.79 13.57
#